data_9a7dda6721f31e0e540ccbdf85943829
#
_entry.id   9a7dda6721f31e0e540ccbdf85943829
#
_cell.length_a   1.000
_cell.length_b   1.000
_cell.length_c   1.000
_cell.angle_alpha   90.00
_cell.angle_beta   90.00
_cell.angle_gamma   90.00
#
_symmetry.space_group_name_H-M   'P 1'
#
loop_
_entity.id
_entity.type
_entity.pdbx_description
1 polymer ?
#
loop_
_entity_poly.entity_id
_entity_poly.type
_entity_poly.pdbx_seq_one_letter_code
_entity_poly.pdbx_strand_id
1 'polypeptide(L)'
;VTTLTLGTPPFTTSMDSDGDTLYKNAKYQSATIKYMEKNEHYDIYSSKAHDTKVELLGEDGGVVWTGYVEPSTFNQDYQGYETEVEVNAIDGLSTLQYYKYSPISGSKSVVSFLGLLKYLVKKCDCYQYIYIQDSLAITKGSNTNGFIKSCYISEQNFFDDENDGETDEDVAWTCQDVLEELAQFLNMTAIAWGDSVYMLDYDAIKNGATRFWKYALNS
;
A
#
# COMPACT_ATOMS: atom_id res chain seq x y z
N VAL A 1 25.74 -10.14 -4.46
CA VAL A 1 24.43 -10.69 -4.86
C VAL A 1 24.46 -12.18 -4.55
N THR A 2 23.58 -12.61 -3.66
CA THR A 2 23.42 -14.03 -3.31
C THR A 2 22.35 -14.62 -4.24
N THR A 3 22.66 -15.75 -4.89
CA THR A 3 21.69 -16.48 -5.71
C THR A 3 21.16 -17.63 -4.88
N LEU A 4 19.84 -17.73 -4.74
CA LEU A 4 19.16 -18.76 -3.99
C LEU A 4 18.55 -19.81 -4.93
N THR A 5 18.51 -21.07 -4.48
CA THR A 5 17.73 -22.11 -5.16
C THR A 5 16.27 -21.96 -4.76
N LEU A 6 15.38 -21.81 -5.75
CA LEU A 6 13.96 -21.58 -5.47
C LEU A 6 13.23 -22.86 -5.08
N GLY A 7 12.28 -22.76 -4.16
CA GLY A 7 11.33 -23.81 -3.81
C GLY A 7 10.21 -23.98 -4.85
N THR A 8 9.17 -24.75 -4.53
CA THR A 8 8.06 -25.01 -5.45
C THR A 8 6.71 -24.89 -4.73
N PRO A 9 5.85 -23.94 -5.14
CA PRO A 9 6.07 -22.82 -6.07
C PRO A 9 7.00 -21.77 -5.44
N PRO A 10 7.86 -21.11 -6.23
CA PRO A 10 8.87 -20.21 -5.67
C PRO A 10 8.29 -18.90 -5.15
N PHE A 11 7.18 -18.46 -5.70
CA PHE A 11 6.50 -17.21 -5.36
C PHE A 11 4.98 -17.38 -5.53
N THR A 12 4.24 -17.07 -4.50
CA THR A 12 2.77 -17.03 -4.54
C THR A 12 2.28 -15.70 -3.98
N THR A 13 1.25 -15.14 -4.59
CA THR A 13 0.57 -13.96 -4.07
C THR A 13 -0.87 -14.29 -3.72
N SER A 14 -1.38 -13.69 -2.68
CA SER A 14 -2.80 -13.64 -2.37
C SER A 14 -3.24 -12.19 -2.20
N MET A 15 -4.47 -11.92 -2.57
CA MET A 15 -5.12 -10.65 -2.33
C MET A 15 -6.25 -10.89 -1.33
N ASP A 16 -6.43 -9.98 -0.39
CA ASP A 16 -7.53 -10.02 0.55
C ASP A 16 -8.86 -10.25 -0.16
N SER A 17 -9.44 -11.42 0.06
CA SER A 17 -10.70 -11.85 -0.53
C SER A 17 -11.64 -12.38 0.55
N ASP A 18 -11.96 -11.56 1.56
CA ASP A 18 -13.11 -11.91 2.41
C ASP A 18 -14.36 -11.92 1.53
N GLY A 19 -15.00 -13.08 1.44
CA GLY A 19 -15.96 -13.45 0.39
C GLY A 19 -17.16 -12.52 0.12
N ASP A 20 -17.36 -11.47 0.94
CA ASP A 20 -18.45 -10.49 0.78
C ASP A 20 -18.00 -9.11 0.34
N THR A 21 -16.70 -8.88 0.07
CA THR A 21 -16.19 -7.54 -0.12
C THR A 21 -15.64 -7.29 -1.51
N LEU A 22 -16.55 -7.33 -2.52
CA LEU A 22 -16.23 -6.81 -3.85
C LEU A 22 -15.79 -5.33 -3.80
N TYR A 23 -16.31 -4.57 -2.83
CA TYR A 23 -16.16 -3.12 -2.67
C TYR A 23 -15.32 -2.72 -1.43
N LYS A 24 -14.20 -3.40 -1.16
CA LYS A 24 -13.24 -2.92 -0.16
C LYS A 24 -12.64 -1.58 -0.61
N ASN A 25 -12.48 -0.65 0.34
CA ASN A 25 -11.86 0.67 0.09
C ASN A 25 -10.38 0.55 -0.30
N ALA A 26 -9.68 -0.46 0.24
CA ALA A 26 -8.35 -0.85 -0.18
C ALA A 26 -8.27 -2.39 -0.24
N LYS A 27 -7.48 -2.91 -1.19
CA LYS A 27 -7.17 -4.34 -1.30
C LYS A 27 -5.69 -4.53 -1.10
N TYR A 28 -5.38 -5.23 -0.02
CA TYR A 28 -4.02 -5.54 0.38
C TYR A 28 -3.58 -6.88 -0.19
N GLN A 29 -2.28 -7.02 -0.41
CA GLN A 29 -1.70 -8.23 -0.97
C GLN A 29 -0.63 -8.76 -0.03
N SER A 30 -0.56 -10.09 0.06
CA SER A 30 0.56 -10.79 0.67
C SER A 30 1.26 -11.66 -0.37
N ALA A 31 2.52 -11.97 -0.13
CA ALA A 31 3.29 -12.88 -0.94
C ALA A 31 4.04 -13.86 -0.05
N THR A 32 4.21 -15.08 -0.54
CA THR A 32 5.05 -16.10 0.09
C THR A 32 6.16 -16.47 -0.89
N ILE A 33 7.40 -16.41 -0.41
CA ILE A 33 8.60 -16.71 -1.16
C ILE A 33 9.21 -17.99 -0.58
N LYS A 34 9.48 -18.97 -1.41
CA LYS A 34 10.08 -20.25 -1.00
C LYS A 34 11.42 -20.46 -1.67
N TYR A 35 12.44 -20.76 -0.88
CA TYR A 35 13.76 -21.08 -1.38
C TYR A 35 14.41 -22.18 -0.54
N MET A 36 15.39 -22.86 -1.13
CA MET A 36 16.16 -23.89 -0.46
C MET A 36 17.45 -23.29 0.10
N GLU A 37 17.69 -23.45 1.37
CA GLU A 37 18.88 -22.92 2.02
C GLU A 37 19.33 -23.81 3.17
N LYS A 38 20.64 -23.84 3.38
CA LYS A 38 21.27 -24.54 4.49
C LYS A 38 21.64 -23.61 5.64
N ASN A 39 21.93 -22.35 5.31
CA ASN A 39 22.35 -21.36 6.29
C ASN A 39 21.19 -20.48 6.69
N GLU A 40 21.23 -19.99 7.92
CA GLU A 40 20.22 -19.05 8.40
C GLU A 40 20.54 -17.65 7.86
N HIS A 41 19.54 -17.01 7.24
CA HIS A 41 19.61 -15.63 6.76
C HIS A 41 18.80 -14.70 7.66
N TYR A 42 19.32 -14.44 8.85
CA TYR A 42 18.67 -13.52 9.80
C TYR A 42 18.60 -12.07 9.32
N ASP A 43 19.44 -11.70 8.37
CA ASP A 43 19.51 -10.38 7.76
C ASP A 43 18.29 -10.04 6.88
N ILE A 44 17.52 -11.04 6.48
CA ILE A 44 16.26 -10.84 5.73
C ILE A 44 15.15 -10.33 6.63
N TYR A 45 15.20 -10.69 7.91
CA TYR A 45 14.13 -10.43 8.85
C TYR A 45 14.42 -9.18 9.69
N SER A 46 13.40 -8.36 9.86
CA SER A 46 13.46 -7.15 10.67
C SER A 46 12.17 -6.93 11.43
N SER A 47 12.27 -6.21 12.52
CA SER A 47 11.10 -5.70 13.25
C SER A 47 10.50 -4.43 12.63
N LYS A 48 11.13 -3.88 11.58
CA LYS A 48 10.70 -2.65 10.91
C LYS A 48 10.08 -2.97 9.55
N ALA A 49 9.00 -2.28 9.25
CA ALA A 49 8.17 -2.58 8.08
C ALA A 49 8.83 -2.34 6.72
N HIS A 50 9.90 -1.55 6.62
CA HIS A 50 10.54 -1.18 5.35
C HIS A 50 12.02 -1.56 5.26
N ASP A 51 12.50 -2.49 6.09
CA ASP A 51 13.93 -2.84 6.09
C ASP A 51 14.31 -3.75 4.91
N THR A 52 13.50 -4.76 4.60
CA THR A 52 13.80 -5.71 3.52
C THR A 52 12.74 -5.63 2.44
N LYS A 53 13.11 -4.98 1.33
CA LYS A 53 12.25 -4.85 0.14
C LYS A 53 12.29 -6.12 -0.69
N VAL A 54 11.12 -6.50 -1.22
CA VAL A 54 10.92 -7.63 -2.13
C VAL A 54 10.36 -7.11 -3.44
N GLU A 55 10.94 -7.52 -4.56
CA GLU A 55 10.45 -7.22 -5.89
C GLU A 55 10.41 -8.50 -6.74
N LEU A 56 9.27 -8.76 -7.36
CA LEU A 56 9.16 -9.75 -8.42
C LEU A 56 9.26 -9.01 -9.76
N LEU A 57 10.27 -9.37 -10.54
CA LEU A 57 10.49 -8.82 -11.87
C LEU A 57 9.94 -9.76 -12.94
N GLY A 58 9.31 -9.21 -13.95
CA GLY A 58 8.94 -9.92 -15.17
C GLY A 58 10.13 -10.20 -16.07
N GLU A 59 9.91 -10.95 -17.15
CA GLU A 59 10.95 -11.27 -18.13
C GLU A 59 11.54 -10.02 -18.82
N ASP A 60 10.76 -8.98 -18.93
CA ASP A 60 11.13 -7.67 -19.47
C ASP A 60 11.89 -6.78 -18.47
N GLY A 61 12.08 -7.24 -17.22
CA GLY A 61 12.67 -6.49 -16.13
C GLY A 61 11.70 -5.51 -15.46
N GLY A 62 10.44 -5.45 -15.88
CA GLY A 62 9.40 -4.64 -15.24
C GLY A 62 9.00 -5.22 -13.89
N VAL A 63 8.65 -4.36 -12.94
CA VAL A 63 8.16 -4.78 -11.62
C VAL A 63 6.75 -5.33 -11.76
N VAL A 64 6.56 -6.60 -11.41
CA VAL A 64 5.26 -7.28 -11.39
C VAL A 64 4.60 -7.17 -10.03
N TRP A 65 5.39 -7.30 -8.98
CA TRP A 65 4.94 -7.14 -7.59
C TRP A 65 6.04 -6.50 -6.75
N THR A 66 5.68 -5.66 -5.78
CA THR A 66 6.62 -5.06 -4.83
C THR A 66 6.01 -4.94 -3.45
N GLY A 67 6.83 -5.13 -2.45
CA GLY A 67 6.45 -5.05 -1.05
C GLY A 67 7.65 -5.22 -0.13
N TYR A 68 7.39 -5.67 1.08
CA TYR A 68 8.40 -5.83 2.13
C TYR A 68 8.18 -7.13 2.89
N VAL A 69 9.27 -7.71 3.38
CA VAL A 69 9.18 -8.84 4.32
C VAL A 69 8.34 -8.41 5.52
N GLU A 70 7.40 -9.26 5.89
CA GLU A 70 6.51 -8.98 7.01
C GLU A 70 7.30 -8.93 8.32
N PRO A 71 7.16 -7.86 9.13
CA PRO A 71 7.83 -7.76 10.42
C PRO A 71 7.50 -8.94 11.33
N SER A 72 8.51 -9.50 11.98
CA SER A 72 8.38 -10.48 13.07
C SER A 72 7.91 -11.89 12.67
N THR A 73 7.92 -12.28 11.40
CA THR A 73 7.52 -13.63 10.96
C THR A 73 8.72 -14.52 10.64
N PHE A 74 9.67 -14.68 11.55
CA PHE A 74 10.75 -15.63 11.34
C PHE A 74 10.40 -17.00 11.91
N ASN A 75 10.48 -18.03 11.08
CA ASN A 75 10.49 -19.43 11.53
C ASN A 75 11.34 -20.26 10.57
N GLN A 76 12.45 -20.77 11.07
CA GLN A 76 13.32 -21.68 10.32
C GLN A 76 13.79 -22.80 11.24
N ASP A 77 13.55 -24.05 10.84
CA ASP A 77 14.03 -25.23 11.53
C ASP A 77 15.50 -25.49 11.18
N TYR A 78 16.38 -25.53 12.18
CA TYR A 78 17.77 -25.94 12.00
C TYR A 78 17.88 -27.45 11.85
N GLN A 79 18.24 -27.94 10.65
CA GLN A 79 18.33 -29.35 10.37
C GLN A 79 19.69 -29.81 9.82
N GLY A 80 20.66 -28.92 9.64
CA GLY A 80 22.01 -29.27 9.18
C GLY A 80 22.13 -29.68 7.71
N TYR A 81 21.03 -29.68 6.96
CA TYR A 81 20.96 -29.89 5.50
C TYR A 81 20.05 -28.84 4.86
N GLU A 82 20.06 -28.74 3.52
CA GLU A 82 19.19 -27.81 2.81
C GLU A 82 17.71 -28.09 3.14
N THR A 83 17.02 -27.07 3.60
CA THR A 83 15.59 -27.12 3.90
C THR A 83 14.89 -26.02 3.12
N GLU A 84 13.59 -26.19 2.87
CA GLU A 84 12.76 -25.14 2.33
C GLU A 84 12.53 -24.07 3.41
N VAL A 85 12.88 -22.84 3.07
CA VAL A 85 12.61 -21.64 3.88
C VAL A 85 11.47 -20.88 3.24
N GLU A 86 10.53 -20.48 4.07
CA GLU A 86 9.37 -19.69 3.67
C GLU A 86 9.47 -18.29 4.26
N VAL A 87 9.42 -17.27 3.40
CA VAL A 87 9.43 -15.86 3.78
C VAL A 87 8.11 -15.22 3.38
N ASN A 88 7.41 -14.67 4.34
CA ASN A 88 6.18 -13.92 4.11
C ASN A 88 6.49 -12.45 3.87
N ALA A 89 5.83 -11.87 2.87
CA ALA A 89 5.93 -10.48 2.51
C ALA A 89 4.54 -9.87 2.33
N ILE A 90 4.42 -8.59 2.55
CA ILE A 90 3.21 -7.80 2.35
C ILE A 90 3.47 -6.70 1.33
N ASP A 91 2.46 -6.29 0.59
CA ASP A 91 2.59 -5.17 -0.36
C ASP A 91 2.83 -3.83 0.36
N GLY A 92 3.24 -2.82 -0.39
CA GLY A 92 3.51 -1.50 0.19
C GLY A 92 2.28 -0.85 0.83
N LEU A 93 1.07 -1.08 0.31
CA LEU A 93 -0.16 -0.54 0.91
C LEU A 93 -0.41 -1.13 2.30
N SER A 94 -0.16 -2.44 2.46
CA SER A 94 -0.30 -3.13 3.76
C SER A 94 0.64 -2.55 4.82
N THR A 95 1.78 -1.97 4.43
CA THR A 95 2.72 -1.39 5.40
C THR A 95 2.20 -0.13 6.06
N LEU A 96 1.18 0.53 5.50
CA LEU A 96 0.59 1.75 6.05
C LEU A 96 -0.01 1.57 7.45
N GLN A 97 -0.38 0.34 7.83
CA GLN A 97 -0.84 0.00 9.17
C GLN A 97 0.20 0.28 10.28
N TYR A 98 1.50 0.23 9.92
CA TYR A 98 2.60 0.45 10.89
C TYR A 98 2.97 1.93 11.07
N TYR A 99 2.38 2.83 10.29
CA TYR A 99 2.69 4.26 10.31
C TYR A 99 1.50 5.08 10.77
N LYS A 100 1.71 5.85 11.83
CA LYS A 100 0.74 6.88 12.24
C LYS A 100 0.78 8.06 11.26
N TYR A 101 -0.39 8.62 11.01
CA TYR A 101 -0.51 9.82 10.20
C TYR A 101 0.21 11.01 10.89
N SER A 102 0.89 11.81 10.11
CA SER A 102 1.48 13.07 10.58
C SER A 102 1.14 14.18 9.58
N PRO A 103 0.82 15.40 10.06
CA PRO A 103 0.42 16.49 9.20
C PRO A 103 1.48 16.79 8.12
N ILE A 104 1.03 16.94 6.87
CA ILE A 104 1.91 17.12 5.70
C ILE A 104 2.74 18.40 5.80
N SER A 105 2.13 19.48 6.33
CA SER A 105 2.80 20.79 6.51
C SER A 105 3.42 20.97 7.89
N GLY A 106 3.45 19.93 8.73
CA GLY A 106 3.91 20.01 10.12
C GLY A 106 2.91 20.66 11.06
N SER A 107 1.77 21.12 10.57
CA SER A 107 0.64 21.64 11.37
C SER A 107 -0.65 21.10 10.78
N LYS A 108 -1.65 20.82 11.65
CA LYS A 108 -2.96 20.32 11.21
C LYS A 108 -3.68 21.42 10.41
N SER A 109 -3.57 21.34 9.08
CA SER A 109 -4.12 22.31 8.14
C SER A 109 -5.10 21.64 7.17
N VAL A 110 -5.42 22.29 6.07
CA VAL A 110 -6.21 21.69 4.99
C VAL A 110 -5.27 21.22 3.88
N VAL A 111 -5.53 20.02 3.37
CA VAL A 111 -4.76 19.37 2.30
C VAL A 111 -5.68 18.97 1.16
N SER A 112 -5.22 19.06 -0.10
CA SER A 112 -5.99 18.54 -1.22
C SER A 112 -6.02 17.02 -1.20
N PHE A 113 -7.10 16.42 -1.70
CA PHE A 113 -7.23 14.96 -1.77
C PHE A 113 -6.07 14.33 -2.56
N LEU A 114 -5.64 14.95 -3.66
CA LEU A 114 -4.48 14.46 -4.40
C LEU A 114 -3.18 14.58 -3.58
N GLY A 115 -3.01 15.67 -2.83
CA GLY A 115 -1.86 15.85 -1.95
C GLY A 115 -1.80 14.80 -0.85
N LEU A 116 -2.94 14.52 -0.22
CA LEU A 116 -3.08 13.48 0.79
C LEU A 116 -2.79 12.08 0.21
N LEU A 117 -3.37 11.74 -0.93
CA LEU A 117 -3.13 10.45 -1.59
C LEU A 117 -1.66 10.27 -1.97
N LYS A 118 -1.02 11.32 -2.53
CA LYS A 118 0.41 11.27 -2.83
C LYS A 118 1.27 11.08 -1.57
N TYR A 119 0.91 11.74 -0.47
CA TYR A 119 1.60 11.58 0.80
C TYR A 119 1.52 10.13 1.31
N LEU A 120 0.32 9.54 1.32
CA LEU A 120 0.10 8.16 1.79
C LEU A 120 0.88 7.15 0.92
N VAL A 121 0.78 7.25 -0.39
CA VAL A 121 1.49 6.33 -1.29
C VAL A 121 3.01 6.52 -1.24
N LYS A 122 3.50 7.73 -1.00
CA LYS A 122 4.92 7.97 -0.71
C LYS A 122 5.41 7.27 0.56
N LYS A 123 4.56 7.14 1.57
CA LYS A 123 4.90 6.42 2.80
C LYS A 123 5.14 4.92 2.57
N CYS A 124 4.60 4.35 1.51
CA CYS A 124 4.87 2.95 1.13
C CYS A 124 6.29 2.72 0.64
N ASP A 125 7.00 3.76 0.19
CA ASP A 125 8.40 3.79 -0.26
C ASP A 125 8.80 2.76 -1.35
N CYS A 126 7.82 2.22 -2.06
CA CYS A 126 8.03 1.23 -3.11
C CYS A 126 7.29 1.52 -4.42
N TYR A 127 6.43 2.52 -4.45
CA TYR A 127 5.66 2.89 -5.64
C TYR A 127 6.20 4.18 -6.27
N GLN A 128 6.02 4.29 -7.59
CA GLN A 128 6.45 5.46 -8.37
C GLN A 128 5.27 6.30 -8.85
N TYR A 129 4.13 5.67 -9.09
CA TYR A 129 2.97 6.32 -9.71
C TYR A 129 1.68 6.00 -8.99
N ILE A 130 0.73 6.94 -9.15
CA ILE A 130 -0.68 6.72 -8.82
C ILE A 130 -1.47 6.86 -10.13
N TYR A 131 -2.32 5.88 -10.38
CA TYR A 131 -3.29 5.91 -11.47
C TYR A 131 -4.69 6.06 -10.91
N ILE A 132 -5.36 7.15 -11.24
CA ILE A 132 -6.72 7.42 -10.78
C ILE A 132 -7.65 7.25 -11.97
N GLN A 133 -8.64 6.38 -11.84
CA GLN A 133 -9.60 6.14 -12.90
C GLN A 133 -10.40 7.38 -13.23
N ASP A 134 -10.60 7.62 -14.54
CA ASP A 134 -11.43 8.72 -15.04
C ASP A 134 -12.89 8.43 -14.72
N SER A 135 -13.42 9.11 -13.72
CA SER A 135 -14.78 8.95 -13.21
C SER A 135 -15.50 10.30 -13.14
N LEU A 136 -16.81 10.28 -12.96
CA LEU A 136 -17.61 11.48 -12.76
C LEU A 136 -17.19 12.30 -11.53
N ALA A 137 -16.61 11.63 -10.51
CA ALA A 137 -16.08 12.29 -9.34
C ALA A 137 -14.82 13.13 -9.63
N ILE A 138 -14.10 12.79 -10.71
CA ILE A 138 -12.81 13.42 -11.06
C ILE A 138 -12.95 14.39 -12.23
N THR A 139 -13.86 14.13 -13.17
CA THR A 139 -14.01 14.86 -14.44
C THR A 139 -15.26 15.70 -14.54
N LYS A 140 -15.66 16.41 -13.50
CA LYS A 140 -16.81 17.30 -13.60
C LYS A 140 -16.45 18.60 -14.33
N GLY A 141 -16.96 18.77 -15.56
CA GLY A 141 -16.79 19.96 -16.37
C GLY A 141 -15.54 19.95 -17.27
N SER A 142 -15.21 21.10 -17.87
CA SER A 142 -14.07 21.26 -18.79
C SER A 142 -12.69 21.20 -18.12
N ASN A 143 -12.63 21.07 -16.79
CA ASN A 143 -11.39 20.95 -16.02
C ASN A 143 -11.13 19.48 -15.69
N THR A 144 -10.34 18.84 -16.53
CA THR A 144 -9.76 17.53 -16.27
C THR A 144 -8.98 17.56 -14.96
N ASN A 145 -9.25 16.66 -14.01
CA ASN A 145 -8.66 16.58 -12.67
C ASN A 145 -9.12 17.65 -11.65
N GLY A 146 -10.17 18.40 -11.92
CA GLY A 146 -10.58 19.53 -11.08
C GLY A 146 -10.92 19.12 -9.64
N PHE A 147 -11.71 18.07 -9.45
CA PHE A 147 -12.22 17.69 -8.14
C PHE A 147 -11.10 17.25 -7.19
N ILE A 148 -10.32 16.26 -7.53
CA ILE A 148 -9.32 15.68 -6.60
C ILE A 148 -8.19 16.65 -6.24
N LYS A 149 -7.92 17.65 -7.09
CA LYS A 149 -6.96 18.73 -6.83
C LYS A 149 -7.55 19.90 -6.07
N SER A 150 -8.86 20.14 -6.25
CA SER A 150 -9.57 21.33 -5.77
C SER A 150 -10.42 21.10 -4.53
N CYS A 151 -10.66 19.84 -4.16
CA CYS A 151 -11.28 19.49 -2.89
C CYS A 151 -10.21 19.30 -1.83
N TYR A 152 -10.52 19.83 -0.65
CA TYR A 152 -9.62 19.84 0.49
C TYR A 152 -10.31 19.21 1.68
N ILE A 153 -9.51 18.59 2.54
CA ILE A 153 -9.93 18.03 3.82
C ILE A 153 -9.07 18.61 4.93
N SER A 154 -9.65 18.79 6.10
CA SER A 154 -8.89 19.18 7.29
C SER A 154 -8.12 17.99 7.82
N GLU A 155 -6.82 18.14 8.03
CA GLU A 155 -5.97 17.11 8.63
C GLU A 155 -6.36 16.81 10.09
N GLN A 156 -7.11 17.69 10.77
CA GLN A 156 -7.65 17.44 12.11
C GLN A 156 -8.58 16.22 12.14
N ASN A 157 -9.25 15.90 11.03
CA ASN A 157 -10.16 14.74 10.95
C ASN A 157 -9.45 13.39 11.10
N PHE A 158 -8.12 13.36 11.05
CA PHE A 158 -7.32 12.15 11.20
C PHE A 158 -6.71 11.99 12.59
N PHE A 159 -7.28 12.68 13.55
CA PHE A 159 -6.89 12.63 14.96
C PHE A 159 -8.13 12.48 15.82
N ASP A 160 -8.12 11.52 16.71
CA ASP A 160 -9.13 11.33 17.71
C ASP A 160 -8.73 12.07 19.01
N ASP A 161 -9.70 12.68 19.67
CA ASP A 161 -9.50 13.26 20.99
C ASP A 161 -9.54 12.13 22.04
N GLU A 162 -8.40 11.66 22.51
CA GLU A 162 -8.36 10.80 23.69
C GLU A 162 -8.42 11.67 24.96
N ASN A 163 -9.61 11.72 25.53
CA ASN A 163 -9.82 12.35 26.84
C ASN A 163 -9.93 11.23 27.90
N ASP A 164 -8.81 10.77 28.43
CA ASP A 164 -8.74 9.82 29.54
C ASP A 164 -8.87 10.49 30.92
N GLY A 165 -9.09 11.81 30.94
CA GLY A 165 -9.20 12.62 32.15
C GLY A 165 -7.86 13.06 32.76
N GLU A 166 -6.73 12.59 32.23
CA GLU A 166 -5.38 12.97 32.68
C GLU A 166 -4.58 13.72 31.62
N THR A 167 -4.77 13.37 30.35
CA THR A 167 -4.11 14.01 29.20
C THR A 167 -5.10 14.26 28.09
N ASP A 168 -5.06 15.47 27.52
CA ASP A 168 -5.84 15.87 26.35
C ASP A 168 -4.90 15.71 25.13
N GLU A 169 -4.64 14.46 24.73
CA GLU A 169 -3.74 14.15 23.63
C GLU A 169 -4.52 13.69 22.39
N ASP A 170 -4.20 14.26 21.25
CA ASP A 170 -4.73 13.83 19.96
C ASP A 170 -4.04 12.53 19.52
N VAL A 171 -4.79 11.47 19.35
CA VAL A 171 -4.28 10.18 18.81
C VAL A 171 -4.43 10.16 17.31
N ALA A 172 -3.30 10.11 16.61
CA ALA A 172 -3.30 10.02 15.16
C ALA A 172 -3.78 8.65 14.66
N TRP A 173 -4.61 8.64 13.64
CA TRP A 173 -4.99 7.45 12.89
C TRP A 173 -3.77 6.79 12.24
N THR A 174 -3.91 5.53 11.82
CA THR A 174 -2.90 4.92 10.94
C THR A 174 -3.01 5.52 9.53
N CYS A 175 -1.92 5.51 8.79
CA CYS A 175 -1.97 5.92 7.39
C CYS A 175 -2.88 5.01 6.56
N GLN A 176 -3.08 3.76 6.99
CA GLN A 176 -4.04 2.84 6.40
C GLN A 176 -5.47 3.32 6.57
N ASP A 177 -5.88 3.67 7.80
CA ASP A 177 -7.23 4.17 8.09
C ASP A 177 -7.53 5.44 7.26
N VAL A 178 -6.54 6.34 7.16
CA VAL A 178 -6.67 7.56 6.35
C VAL A 178 -6.84 7.24 4.86
N LEU A 179 -6.13 6.24 4.32
CA LEU A 179 -6.29 5.80 2.93
C LEU A 179 -7.67 5.21 2.69
N GLU A 180 -8.14 4.35 3.59
CA GLU A 180 -9.44 3.68 3.48
C GLU A 180 -10.58 4.68 3.54
N GLU A 181 -10.53 5.64 4.47
CA GLU A 181 -11.52 6.71 4.58
C GLU A 181 -11.55 7.60 3.32
N LEU A 182 -10.37 7.98 2.80
CA LEU A 182 -10.29 8.75 1.56
C LEU A 182 -10.87 7.97 0.37
N ALA A 183 -10.54 6.68 0.26
CA ALA A 183 -11.06 5.81 -0.80
C ALA A 183 -12.58 5.61 -0.69
N GLN A 184 -13.09 5.44 0.53
CA GLN A 184 -14.52 5.37 0.81
C GLN A 184 -15.25 6.64 0.40
N PHE A 185 -14.73 7.81 0.78
CA PHE A 185 -15.30 9.10 0.41
C PHE A 185 -15.36 9.28 -1.11
N LEU A 186 -14.34 8.83 -1.83
CA LEU A 186 -14.27 8.91 -3.29
C LEU A 186 -15.06 7.80 -4.00
N ASN A 187 -15.64 6.85 -3.25
CA ASN A 187 -16.26 5.63 -3.78
C ASN A 187 -15.31 4.84 -4.70
N MET A 188 -14.05 4.73 -4.30
CA MET A 188 -12.99 4.06 -5.03
C MET A 188 -12.35 2.95 -4.20
N THR A 189 -11.68 2.04 -4.88
CA THR A 189 -10.83 1.02 -4.24
C THR A 189 -9.37 1.27 -4.61
N ALA A 190 -8.52 1.35 -3.59
CA ALA A 190 -7.07 1.37 -3.78
C ALA A 190 -6.55 -0.06 -3.97
N ILE A 191 -5.71 -0.28 -4.99
CA ILE A 191 -5.05 -1.55 -5.25
C ILE A 191 -3.63 -1.30 -5.76
N ALA A 192 -2.67 -2.10 -5.29
CA ALA A 192 -1.31 -2.08 -5.81
C ALA A 192 -1.17 -3.01 -7.01
N TRP A 193 -0.42 -2.57 -8.03
CA TRP A 193 -0.02 -3.38 -9.16
C TRP A 193 1.34 -2.93 -9.69
N GLY A 194 2.30 -3.84 -9.70
CA GLY A 194 3.68 -3.52 -10.06
C GLY A 194 4.26 -2.44 -9.16
N ASP A 195 4.80 -1.38 -9.75
CA ASP A 195 5.37 -0.21 -9.09
C ASP A 195 4.36 0.93 -8.84
N SER A 196 3.06 0.66 -8.91
CA SER A 196 2.03 1.68 -8.97
C SER A 196 0.81 1.35 -8.10
N VAL A 197 0.12 2.39 -7.65
CA VAL A 197 -1.17 2.28 -6.97
C VAL A 197 -2.28 2.75 -7.91
N TYR A 198 -3.35 1.97 -8.00
CA TYR A 198 -4.53 2.26 -8.80
C TYR A 198 -5.71 2.58 -7.89
N MET A 199 -6.38 3.69 -8.16
CA MET A 199 -7.67 4.05 -7.57
C MET A 199 -8.76 3.70 -8.57
N LEU A 200 -9.51 2.63 -8.28
CA LEU A 200 -10.53 2.06 -9.17
C LEU A 200 -11.93 2.51 -8.75
N ASP A 201 -12.70 3.00 -9.71
CA ASP A 201 -14.12 3.27 -9.57
C ASP A 201 -14.92 2.18 -10.29
N TYR A 202 -15.55 1.28 -9.54
CA TYR A 202 -16.30 0.16 -10.12
C TYR A 202 -17.51 0.59 -10.93
N ASP A 203 -18.16 1.69 -10.59
CA ASP A 203 -19.27 2.23 -11.36
C ASP A 203 -18.77 2.77 -12.71
N ALA A 204 -17.61 3.42 -12.71
CA ALA A 204 -16.97 3.86 -13.95
C ALA A 204 -16.56 2.66 -14.82
N ILE A 205 -15.99 1.60 -14.24
CA ILE A 205 -15.65 0.35 -14.94
C ILE A 205 -16.90 -0.28 -15.56
N LYS A 206 -17.97 -0.40 -14.79
CA LYS A 206 -19.25 -0.94 -15.25
C LYS A 206 -19.81 -0.16 -16.43
N ASN A 207 -19.57 1.14 -16.48
CA ASN A 207 -19.96 2.03 -17.57
C ASN A 207 -18.93 2.11 -18.71
N GLY A 208 -17.91 1.24 -18.72
CA GLY A 208 -16.93 1.11 -19.79
C GLY A 208 -15.77 2.11 -19.73
N ALA A 209 -15.54 2.78 -18.59
CA ALA A 209 -14.39 3.66 -18.43
C ALA A 209 -13.08 2.85 -18.39
N THR A 210 -12.16 3.18 -19.30
CA THR A 210 -10.84 2.52 -19.41
C THR A 210 -9.67 3.48 -19.23
N ARG A 211 -9.95 4.76 -19.00
CA ARG A 211 -8.93 5.80 -18.88
C ARG A 211 -8.51 6.01 -17.44
N PHE A 212 -7.21 6.27 -17.26
CA PHE A 212 -6.60 6.63 -15.99
C PHE A 212 -5.80 7.92 -16.12
N TRP A 213 -5.82 8.71 -15.07
CA TRP A 213 -4.93 9.84 -14.87
C TRP A 213 -3.70 9.41 -14.11
N LYS A 214 -2.52 9.55 -14.73
CA LYS A 214 -1.23 9.17 -14.13
C LYS A 214 -0.63 10.35 -13.37
N TYR A 215 -0.24 10.11 -12.13
CA TYR A 215 0.48 11.06 -11.28
C TYR A 215 1.79 10.44 -10.81
N ALA A 216 2.90 11.13 -11.08
CA ALA A 216 4.18 10.75 -10.50
C ALA A 216 4.25 11.19 -9.03
N LEU A 217 4.87 10.36 -8.18
CA LEU A 217 5.04 10.67 -6.77
C LEU A 217 6.17 11.69 -6.54
N ASN A 218 7.17 11.72 -7.41
CA ASN A 218 8.35 12.56 -7.30
C ASN A 218 8.26 13.88 -8.08
N SER A 219 7.03 14.28 -8.47
CA SER A 219 6.78 15.53 -9.21
C SER A 219 6.10 16.57 -8.33
#